data_455f7fb7cff1b6fa7895d6d104d585e0
#
_entry.id   455f7fb7cff1b6fa7895d6d104d585e0
#
_cell.length_a   1.000
_cell.length_b   1.000
_cell.length_c   1.000
_cell.angle_alpha   90.00
_cell.angle_beta   90.00
_cell.angle_gamma   90.00
#
_symmetry.space_group_name_H-M   'P 1'
#
loop_
_entity.id
_entity.type
_entity.pdbx_description
1 polymer ?
#
loop_
_entity_poly.entity_id
_entity_poly.type
_entity_poly.pdbx_seq_one_letter_code
_entity_poly.pdbx_strand_id
1 'polypeptide(L)'
;TVTFPEDYSAAELSGKEAVFTIKVNAVKEATKPELNEEFFARFNPKEEGEAGFRAEIRSNMSREMNQALKSKLKNRLLNAYLELNTFDVPTALVTEELGRLKQQALQQFGGGNENLAPSILPDEMFQDQAVKRVQVGLLAAEIIQQNEFKAGEEKVQALVEEMAQGYQDPQEFIDYYMNNTEQRSQLDGVVLEDQVVEHLLAAANITEVVVDYKTAVEPEGKDVTGDEE
;
A
#
# COMPACT_ATOMS: atom_id res chain seq x y z
N THR A 1 -28.78 30.38 10.54
CA THR A 1 -28.74 30.77 9.13
C THR A 1 -27.31 30.61 8.62
N VAL A 2 -27.12 29.94 7.49
CA VAL A 2 -25.82 29.73 6.84
C VAL A 2 -25.96 30.09 5.38
N THR A 3 -24.97 30.79 4.81
CA THR A 3 -24.95 31.11 3.39
C THR A 3 -24.06 30.07 2.68
N PHE A 4 -24.59 29.48 1.60
CA PHE A 4 -23.80 28.56 0.78
C PHE A 4 -22.67 29.32 0.05
N PRO A 5 -21.46 28.76 -0.06
CA PRO A 5 -20.38 29.36 -0.84
C PRO A 5 -20.80 29.59 -2.30
N GLU A 6 -20.19 30.57 -2.97
CA GLU A 6 -20.48 30.87 -4.38
C GLU A 6 -20.04 29.74 -5.34
N ASP A 7 -19.09 28.92 -4.93
CA ASP A 7 -18.57 27.77 -5.65
C ASP A 7 -19.23 26.44 -5.24
N TYR A 8 -20.40 26.49 -4.57
CA TYR A 8 -21.11 25.30 -4.17
C TYR A 8 -21.57 24.48 -5.37
N SER A 9 -21.34 23.15 -5.34
CA SER A 9 -21.55 22.22 -6.45
C SER A 9 -22.98 22.20 -7.02
N ALA A 10 -23.98 22.54 -6.21
CA ALA A 10 -25.35 22.72 -6.66
C ALA A 10 -25.63 24.21 -6.99
N ALA A 11 -25.60 24.55 -8.27
CA ALA A 11 -25.78 25.93 -8.77
C ALA A 11 -27.08 26.63 -8.26
N GLU A 12 -28.11 25.85 -7.97
CA GLU A 12 -29.37 26.37 -7.43
C GLU A 12 -29.26 26.88 -5.99
N LEU A 13 -28.24 26.45 -5.24
CA LEU A 13 -27.99 26.79 -3.84
C LEU A 13 -26.82 27.76 -3.66
N SER A 14 -25.99 27.92 -4.68
CA SER A 14 -24.83 28.81 -4.68
C SER A 14 -25.21 30.25 -4.26
N GLY A 15 -24.49 30.78 -3.26
CA GLY A 15 -24.69 32.12 -2.73
C GLY A 15 -26.03 32.39 -1.98
N LYS A 16 -26.90 31.35 -1.84
CA LYS A 16 -28.18 31.51 -1.15
C LYS A 16 -28.09 31.29 0.35
N GLU A 17 -28.90 32.06 1.09
CA GLU A 17 -29.09 31.81 2.51
C GLU A 17 -30.03 30.62 2.76
N ALA A 18 -29.64 29.75 3.69
CA ALA A 18 -30.48 28.67 4.18
C ALA A 18 -30.63 28.72 5.71
N VAL A 19 -31.82 28.46 6.17
CA VAL A 19 -32.13 28.38 7.61
C VAL A 19 -32.30 26.93 7.99
N PHE A 20 -31.38 26.45 8.82
CA PHE A 20 -31.44 25.08 9.35
C PHE A 20 -32.03 25.09 10.77
N THR A 21 -33.08 24.31 10.99
CA THR A 21 -33.59 24.05 12.34
C THR A 21 -32.96 22.75 12.86
N ILE A 22 -32.06 22.88 13.82
CA ILE A 22 -31.32 21.73 14.39
C ILE A 22 -31.94 21.40 15.76
N LYS A 23 -32.39 20.14 15.91
CA LYS A 23 -32.78 19.57 17.20
C LYS A 23 -31.68 18.65 17.69
N VAL A 24 -31.00 19.03 18.76
CA VAL A 24 -30.01 18.18 19.42
C VAL A 24 -30.74 17.10 20.20
N ASN A 25 -30.63 15.85 19.77
CA ASN A 25 -31.26 14.70 20.44
C ASN A 25 -30.41 14.12 21.54
N ALA A 26 -29.09 14.15 21.40
CA ALA A 26 -28.14 13.68 22.39
C ALA A 26 -26.79 14.36 22.21
N VAL A 27 -26.11 14.60 23.32
CA VAL A 27 -24.69 14.97 23.36
C VAL A 27 -23.94 13.77 23.93
N LYS A 28 -22.95 13.26 23.18
CA LYS A 28 -22.14 12.10 23.59
C LYS A 28 -20.70 12.54 23.73
N GLU A 29 -20.09 12.06 24.80
CA GLU A 29 -18.64 12.22 25.03
C GLU A 29 -17.95 10.87 24.81
N ALA A 30 -16.81 10.91 24.13
CA ALA A 30 -15.99 9.72 23.95
C ALA A 30 -15.21 9.45 25.26
N THR A 31 -15.50 8.34 25.91
CA THR A 31 -14.76 7.88 27.09
C THR A 31 -13.82 6.74 26.69
N LYS A 32 -12.61 6.73 27.28
CA LYS A 32 -11.69 5.60 27.10
C LYS A 32 -12.27 4.38 27.82
N PRO A 33 -12.29 3.19 27.20
CA PRO A 33 -12.72 1.97 27.86
C PRO A 33 -11.73 1.61 28.98
N GLU A 34 -12.24 0.93 30.01
CA GLU A 34 -11.38 0.32 31.02
C GLU A 34 -10.65 -0.89 30.43
N LEU A 35 -9.35 -1.00 30.73
CA LEU A 35 -8.52 -2.13 30.32
C LEU A 35 -8.77 -3.31 31.29
N ASN A 36 -9.87 -4.01 31.09
CA ASN A 36 -10.28 -5.16 31.89
C ASN A 36 -10.34 -6.44 31.05
N GLU A 37 -10.57 -7.57 31.65
CA GLU A 37 -10.63 -8.87 31.00
C GLU A 37 -11.66 -8.91 29.83
N GLU A 38 -12.82 -8.27 30.04
CA GLU A 38 -13.86 -8.18 29.00
C GLU A 38 -13.37 -7.39 27.76
N PHE A 39 -12.59 -6.32 27.99
CA PHE A 39 -11.97 -5.55 26.92
C PHE A 39 -10.98 -6.42 26.13
N PHE A 40 -10.07 -7.11 26.82
CA PHE A 40 -9.07 -7.96 26.15
C PHE A 40 -9.71 -9.13 25.40
N ALA A 41 -10.75 -9.75 25.96
CA ALA A 41 -11.47 -10.85 25.34
C ALA A 41 -12.06 -10.48 23.95
N ARG A 42 -12.42 -9.22 23.73
CA ARG A 42 -12.94 -8.73 22.43
C ARG A 42 -11.90 -8.80 21.32
N PHE A 43 -10.61 -8.72 21.64
CA PHE A 43 -9.51 -8.78 20.69
C PHE A 43 -8.93 -10.18 20.54
N ASN A 44 -9.38 -11.13 21.37
CA ASN A 44 -8.95 -12.53 21.35
C ASN A 44 -7.44 -12.71 21.23
N PRO A 45 -6.61 -12.08 22.09
CA PRO A 45 -5.17 -12.17 22.01
C PRO A 45 -4.69 -13.62 22.23
N LYS A 46 -3.56 -13.99 21.62
CA LYS A 46 -2.96 -15.33 21.74
C LYS A 46 -2.60 -15.69 23.19
N GLU A 47 -2.25 -14.68 23.99
CA GLU A 47 -1.98 -14.80 25.41
C GLU A 47 -3.00 -13.95 26.19
N GLU A 48 -3.43 -14.44 27.34
CA GLU A 48 -4.47 -13.80 28.14
C GLU A 48 -3.96 -12.52 28.84
N GLY A 49 -4.88 -11.57 29.04
CA GLY A 49 -4.67 -10.37 29.83
C GLY A 49 -3.95 -9.22 29.10
N GLU A 50 -3.61 -8.20 29.87
CA GLU A 50 -2.99 -6.97 29.35
C GLU A 50 -1.63 -7.20 28.72
N ALA A 51 -0.82 -8.07 29.30
CA ALA A 51 0.53 -8.36 28.81
C ALA A 51 0.51 -9.00 27.42
N GLY A 52 -0.35 -10.00 27.22
CA GLY A 52 -0.55 -10.66 25.93
C GLY A 52 -1.10 -9.71 24.89
N PHE A 53 -2.11 -8.92 25.23
CA PHE A 53 -2.68 -7.89 24.36
C PHE A 53 -1.63 -6.86 23.90
N ARG A 54 -0.80 -6.36 24.82
CA ARG A 54 0.28 -5.42 24.47
C ARG A 54 1.37 -6.04 23.60
N ALA A 55 1.71 -7.32 23.85
CA ALA A 55 2.68 -8.05 23.05
C ALA A 55 2.18 -8.24 21.61
N GLU A 56 0.90 -8.56 21.44
CA GLU A 56 0.30 -8.72 20.11
C GLU A 56 0.21 -7.39 19.35
N ILE A 57 -0.21 -6.30 19.99
CA ILE A 57 -0.18 -4.96 19.37
C ILE A 57 1.25 -4.63 18.91
N ARG A 58 2.25 -4.84 19.77
CA ARG A 58 3.65 -4.55 19.42
C ARG A 58 4.12 -5.39 18.24
N SER A 59 3.74 -6.66 18.21
CA SER A 59 4.05 -7.55 17.09
C SER A 59 3.40 -7.06 15.78
N ASN A 60 2.13 -6.65 15.83
CA ASN A 60 1.41 -6.11 14.67
C ASN A 60 2.04 -4.80 14.18
N MET A 61 2.32 -3.88 15.08
CA MET A 61 3.00 -2.62 14.76
C MET A 61 4.41 -2.85 14.16
N SER A 62 5.16 -3.81 14.69
CA SER A 62 6.49 -4.16 14.15
C SER A 62 6.39 -4.72 12.74
N ARG A 63 5.40 -5.58 12.46
CA ARG A 63 5.17 -6.10 11.11
C ARG A 63 4.80 -4.99 10.14
N GLU A 64 3.85 -4.12 10.52
CA GLU A 64 3.44 -2.98 9.71
C GLU A 64 4.61 -2.05 9.41
N MET A 65 5.39 -1.71 10.42
CA MET A 65 6.60 -0.89 10.27
C MET A 65 7.61 -1.53 9.32
N ASN A 66 7.92 -2.81 9.51
CA ASN A 66 8.90 -3.52 8.67
C ASN A 66 8.43 -3.59 7.22
N GLN A 67 7.15 -3.84 6.99
CA GLN A 67 6.56 -3.85 5.65
C GLN A 67 6.61 -2.46 4.99
N ALA A 68 6.28 -1.41 5.74
CA ALA A 68 6.36 -0.04 5.26
C ALA A 68 7.80 0.37 4.93
N LEU A 69 8.76 0.03 5.79
CA LEU A 69 10.18 0.31 5.56
C LEU A 69 10.73 -0.47 4.35
N LYS A 70 10.38 -1.76 4.21
CA LYS A 70 10.75 -2.58 3.05
C LYS A 70 10.22 -1.96 1.75
N SER A 71 8.96 -1.53 1.75
CA SER A 71 8.33 -0.87 0.60
C SER A 71 9.00 0.46 0.26
N LYS A 72 9.27 1.31 1.25
CA LYS A 72 9.97 2.59 1.06
C LYS A 72 11.37 2.39 0.51
N LEU A 73 12.15 1.47 1.10
CA LEU A 73 13.51 1.16 0.66
C LEU A 73 13.51 0.70 -0.80
N LYS A 74 12.61 -0.24 -1.16
CA LYS A 74 12.42 -0.72 -2.52
C LYS A 74 12.12 0.42 -3.48
N ASN A 75 11.15 1.27 -3.16
CA ASN A 75 10.76 2.41 -4.00
C ASN A 75 11.91 3.40 -4.21
N ARG A 76 12.63 3.75 -3.15
CA ARG A 76 13.80 4.64 -3.23
C ARG A 76 14.91 4.04 -4.07
N LEU A 77 15.21 2.77 -3.87
CA LEU A 77 16.25 2.06 -4.61
C LEU A 77 15.93 2.01 -6.11
N LEU A 78 14.72 1.59 -6.47
CA LEU A 78 14.28 1.50 -7.86
C LEU A 78 14.21 2.89 -8.52
N ASN A 79 13.78 3.92 -7.80
CA ASN A 79 13.80 5.29 -8.29
C ASN A 79 15.22 5.79 -8.57
N ALA A 80 16.14 5.61 -7.63
CA ALA A 80 17.53 5.98 -7.83
C ALA A 80 18.17 5.22 -9.00
N TYR A 81 17.81 3.95 -9.17
CA TYR A 81 18.30 3.14 -10.27
C TYR A 81 17.74 3.62 -11.61
N LEU A 82 16.48 4.05 -11.68
CA LEU A 82 15.88 4.67 -12.86
C LEU A 82 16.55 5.99 -13.23
N GLU A 83 16.89 6.84 -12.25
CA GLU A 83 17.58 8.10 -12.50
C GLU A 83 18.98 7.91 -13.13
N LEU A 84 19.65 6.80 -12.78
CA LEU A 84 20.95 6.45 -13.33
C LEU A 84 20.85 5.78 -14.72
N ASN A 85 19.68 5.25 -15.09
CA ASN A 85 19.46 4.49 -16.31
C ASN A 85 18.27 5.06 -17.09
N THR A 86 18.50 6.10 -17.87
CA THR A 86 17.47 6.72 -18.71
C THR A 86 17.37 6.00 -20.06
N PHE A 87 16.16 5.59 -20.45
CA PHE A 87 15.86 4.97 -21.73
C PHE A 87 14.41 5.21 -22.14
N ASP A 88 14.15 5.12 -23.43
CA ASP A 88 12.81 5.26 -23.97
C ASP A 88 12.00 3.97 -23.76
N VAL A 89 10.74 4.13 -23.38
CA VAL A 89 9.82 3.01 -23.18
C VAL A 89 8.90 2.82 -24.40
N PRO A 90 8.57 1.57 -24.77
CA PRO A 90 7.61 1.30 -25.83
C PRO A 90 6.22 1.85 -25.47
N THR A 91 5.66 2.70 -26.34
CA THR A 91 4.35 3.31 -26.13
C THR A 91 3.24 2.28 -25.92
N ALA A 92 3.33 1.13 -26.57
CA ALA A 92 2.35 0.04 -26.40
C ALA A 92 2.27 -0.44 -24.95
N LEU A 93 3.43 -0.63 -24.29
CA LEU A 93 3.47 -1.04 -22.88
C LEU A 93 2.91 0.03 -21.94
N VAL A 94 3.22 1.31 -22.23
CA VAL A 94 2.68 2.44 -21.45
C VAL A 94 1.14 2.49 -21.58
N THR A 95 0.61 2.30 -22.79
CA THR A 95 -0.85 2.30 -23.01
C THR A 95 -1.54 1.16 -22.26
N GLU A 96 -0.93 -0.03 -22.27
CA GLU A 96 -1.46 -1.17 -21.51
C GLU A 96 -1.46 -0.90 -20.01
N GLU A 97 -0.36 -0.37 -19.47
CA GLU A 97 -0.24 -0.06 -18.05
C GLU A 97 -1.18 1.07 -17.62
N LEU A 98 -1.40 2.09 -18.48
CA LEU A 98 -2.44 3.11 -18.28
C LEU A 98 -3.82 2.49 -18.10
N GLY A 99 -4.17 1.52 -18.94
CA GLY A 99 -5.44 0.80 -18.82
C GLY A 99 -5.56 0.07 -17.49
N ARG A 100 -4.51 -0.59 -17.03
CA ARG A 100 -4.46 -1.29 -15.73
C ARG A 100 -4.61 -0.33 -14.55
N LEU A 101 -3.87 0.79 -14.57
CA LEU A 101 -3.94 1.80 -13.51
C LEU A 101 -5.32 2.41 -13.38
N LYS A 102 -5.96 2.76 -14.49
CA LYS A 102 -7.33 3.29 -14.50
C LYS A 102 -8.34 2.28 -13.97
N GLN A 103 -8.22 1.02 -14.38
CA GLN A 103 -9.08 -0.04 -13.89
C GLN A 103 -8.90 -0.25 -12.38
N GLN A 104 -7.67 -0.24 -11.89
CA GLN A 104 -7.37 -0.33 -10.46
C GLN A 104 -7.96 0.85 -9.67
N ALA A 105 -7.84 2.07 -10.19
CA ALA A 105 -8.42 3.26 -9.57
C ALA A 105 -9.96 3.19 -9.51
N LEU A 106 -10.61 2.70 -10.56
CA LEU A 106 -12.07 2.51 -10.57
C LEU A 106 -12.52 1.46 -9.56
N GLN A 107 -11.79 0.37 -9.40
CA GLN A 107 -12.10 -0.64 -8.38
C GLN A 107 -11.96 -0.07 -6.96
N GLN A 108 -10.96 0.77 -6.73
CA GLN A 108 -10.70 1.35 -5.41
C GLN A 108 -11.67 2.48 -5.04
N PHE A 109 -12.02 3.35 -6.00
CA PHE A 109 -12.80 4.57 -5.75
C PHE A 109 -14.21 4.54 -6.34
N GLY A 110 -14.50 3.59 -7.22
CA GLY A 110 -15.77 3.51 -7.95
C GLY A 110 -16.97 3.05 -7.12
N GLY A 111 -16.82 2.80 -5.82
CA GLY A 111 -17.92 2.46 -4.90
C GLY A 111 -18.72 1.21 -5.30
N GLY A 112 -18.12 0.27 -6.03
CA GLY A 112 -18.79 -0.94 -6.52
C GLY A 112 -19.63 -0.73 -7.79
N ASN A 113 -19.50 0.42 -8.45
CA ASN A 113 -20.18 0.69 -9.71
C ASN A 113 -19.38 0.11 -10.89
N GLU A 114 -19.61 -1.17 -11.19
CA GLU A 114 -18.92 -1.93 -12.25
C GLU A 114 -19.12 -1.36 -13.67
N ASN A 115 -20.02 -0.37 -13.83
CA ASN A 115 -20.34 0.22 -15.14
C ASN A 115 -19.50 1.47 -15.48
N LEU A 116 -18.57 1.89 -14.61
CA LEU A 116 -17.69 3.00 -14.92
C LEU A 116 -16.60 2.57 -15.89
N ALA A 117 -16.61 3.13 -17.09
CA ALA A 117 -15.56 2.83 -18.08
C ALA A 117 -14.24 3.52 -17.71
N PRO A 118 -13.07 2.86 -17.89
CA PRO A 118 -11.75 3.46 -17.63
C PRO A 118 -11.50 4.77 -18.39
N SER A 119 -12.22 5.00 -19.50
CA SER A 119 -12.13 6.22 -20.30
C SER A 119 -12.65 7.48 -19.61
N ILE A 120 -13.35 7.35 -18.46
CA ILE A 120 -13.79 8.52 -17.66
C ILE A 120 -12.61 9.20 -16.97
N LEU A 121 -11.55 8.44 -16.67
CA LEU A 121 -10.36 8.97 -16.02
C LEU A 121 -9.39 9.51 -17.07
N PRO A 122 -8.93 10.79 -16.97
CA PRO A 122 -7.95 11.37 -17.89
C PRO A 122 -6.64 10.59 -17.89
N ASP A 123 -6.01 10.41 -19.06
CA ASP A 123 -4.73 9.71 -19.22
C ASP A 123 -3.61 10.44 -18.47
N GLU A 124 -3.65 11.75 -18.49
CA GLU A 124 -2.64 12.63 -17.92
C GLU A 124 -2.43 12.39 -16.41
N MET A 125 -3.49 11.97 -15.71
CA MET A 125 -3.40 11.66 -14.28
C MET A 125 -2.53 10.45 -13.96
N PHE A 126 -2.38 9.53 -14.90
CA PHE A 126 -1.70 8.24 -14.71
C PHE A 126 -0.47 8.06 -15.60
N GLN A 127 -0.25 8.98 -16.55
CA GLN A 127 0.79 8.86 -17.57
C GLN A 127 2.19 8.67 -16.96
N ASP A 128 2.58 9.56 -16.06
CA ASP A 128 3.91 9.51 -15.43
C ASP A 128 4.10 8.24 -14.60
N GLN A 129 3.05 7.82 -13.91
CA GLN A 129 3.07 6.58 -13.12
C GLN A 129 3.15 5.35 -14.03
N ALA A 130 2.45 5.34 -15.16
CA ALA A 130 2.51 4.25 -16.14
C ALA A 130 3.90 4.14 -16.74
N VAL A 131 4.47 5.24 -17.22
CA VAL A 131 5.83 5.28 -17.74
C VAL A 131 6.83 4.72 -16.73
N LYS A 132 6.77 5.21 -15.48
CA LYS A 132 7.65 4.78 -14.41
C LYS A 132 7.52 3.28 -14.08
N ARG A 133 6.30 2.74 -14.04
CA ARG A 133 6.06 1.32 -13.81
C ARG A 133 6.62 0.46 -14.93
N VAL A 134 6.43 0.88 -16.19
CA VAL A 134 7.01 0.19 -17.36
C VAL A 134 8.53 0.22 -17.30
N GLN A 135 9.14 1.36 -16.98
CA GLN A 135 10.59 1.47 -16.84
C GLN A 135 11.12 0.52 -15.75
N VAL A 136 10.52 0.53 -14.55
CA VAL A 136 10.90 -0.39 -13.46
C VAL A 136 10.78 -1.84 -13.90
N GLY A 137 9.68 -2.21 -14.55
CA GLY A 137 9.44 -3.57 -15.02
C GLY A 137 10.49 -4.03 -16.05
N LEU A 138 10.84 -3.17 -17.01
CA LEU A 138 11.86 -3.49 -18.02
C LEU A 138 13.25 -3.63 -17.42
N LEU A 139 13.62 -2.73 -16.47
CA LEU A 139 14.90 -2.84 -15.76
C LEU A 139 14.97 -4.08 -14.89
N ALA A 140 13.91 -4.39 -14.17
CA ALA A 140 13.85 -5.60 -13.34
C ALA A 140 13.98 -6.86 -14.22
N ALA A 141 13.27 -6.91 -15.36
CA ALA A 141 13.38 -8.03 -16.29
C ALA A 141 14.80 -8.22 -16.83
N GLU A 142 15.48 -7.13 -17.16
CA GLU A 142 16.88 -7.19 -17.62
C GLU A 142 17.82 -7.72 -16.53
N ILE A 143 17.68 -7.25 -15.29
CA ILE A 143 18.48 -7.72 -14.15
C ILE A 143 18.23 -9.21 -13.88
N ILE A 144 16.97 -9.64 -13.93
CA ILE A 144 16.57 -11.03 -13.76
C ILE A 144 17.23 -11.90 -14.83
N GLN A 145 17.20 -11.44 -16.10
CA GLN A 145 17.78 -12.17 -17.21
C GLN A 145 19.31 -12.24 -17.12
N GLN A 146 19.98 -11.12 -16.84
CA GLN A 146 21.44 -11.07 -16.74
C GLN A 146 22.01 -11.91 -15.60
N ASN A 147 21.28 -12.00 -14.49
CA ASN A 147 21.71 -12.75 -13.31
C ASN A 147 21.08 -14.15 -13.22
N GLU A 148 20.29 -14.56 -14.22
CA GLU A 148 19.61 -15.86 -14.27
C GLU A 148 18.75 -16.15 -13.03
N PHE A 149 18.13 -15.12 -12.46
CA PHE A 149 17.28 -15.27 -11.26
C PHE A 149 16.07 -16.15 -11.55
N LYS A 150 15.74 -16.99 -10.57
CA LYS A 150 14.58 -17.90 -10.64
C LYS A 150 13.81 -17.83 -9.32
N ALA A 151 12.50 -17.90 -9.43
CA ALA A 151 11.64 -18.07 -8.27
C ALA A 151 11.74 -19.52 -7.79
N GLY A 152 12.73 -19.78 -6.91
CA GLY A 152 12.91 -21.09 -6.32
C GLY A 152 11.77 -21.46 -5.39
N GLU A 153 11.38 -22.74 -5.37
CA GLU A 153 10.27 -23.24 -4.54
C GLU A 153 10.43 -22.89 -3.06
N GLU A 154 11.64 -22.99 -2.53
CA GLU A 154 11.95 -22.66 -1.12
C GLU A 154 11.67 -21.18 -0.80
N LYS A 155 12.00 -20.24 -1.72
CA LYS A 155 11.76 -18.81 -1.52
C LYS A 155 10.28 -18.48 -1.61
N VAL A 156 9.55 -19.09 -2.54
CA VAL A 156 8.10 -18.92 -2.67
C VAL A 156 7.39 -19.44 -1.42
N GLN A 157 7.78 -20.62 -0.95
CA GLN A 157 7.22 -21.19 0.28
C GLN A 157 7.49 -20.30 1.49
N ALA A 158 8.72 -19.80 1.67
CA ALA A 158 9.06 -18.89 2.76
C ALA A 158 8.23 -17.59 2.73
N LEU A 159 7.99 -17.03 1.53
CA LEU A 159 7.13 -15.87 1.36
C LEU A 159 5.68 -16.16 1.77
N VAL A 160 5.12 -17.30 1.35
CA VAL A 160 3.76 -17.71 1.72
C VAL A 160 3.64 -17.95 3.22
N GLU A 161 4.63 -18.59 3.84
CA GLU A 161 4.68 -18.82 5.29
C GLU A 161 4.73 -17.48 6.06
N GLU A 162 5.51 -16.50 5.58
CA GLU A 162 5.53 -15.14 6.15
C GLU A 162 4.16 -14.48 6.05
N MET A 163 3.51 -14.55 4.89
CA MET A 163 2.15 -14.01 4.69
C MET A 163 1.11 -14.69 5.57
N ALA A 164 1.24 -16.00 5.78
CA ALA A 164 0.31 -16.81 6.56
C ALA A 164 0.32 -16.51 8.06
N GLN A 165 1.38 -15.89 8.61
CA GLN A 165 1.52 -15.63 10.05
C GLN A 165 0.39 -14.77 10.66
N GLY A 166 -0.33 -14.00 9.82
CA GLY A 166 -1.45 -13.16 10.25
C GLY A 166 -2.81 -13.86 10.26
N TYR A 167 -2.89 -15.09 9.75
CA TYR A 167 -4.15 -15.82 9.58
C TYR A 167 -4.42 -16.80 10.73
N GLN A 168 -5.70 -17.10 10.97
CA GLN A 168 -6.11 -18.06 12.01
C GLN A 168 -5.72 -19.49 11.66
N ASP A 169 -5.81 -19.85 10.38
CA ASP A 169 -5.36 -21.12 9.84
C ASP A 169 -4.25 -20.87 8.78
N PRO A 170 -2.99 -20.82 9.22
CA PRO A 170 -1.86 -20.60 8.32
C PRO A 170 -1.70 -21.71 7.27
N GLN A 171 -2.06 -22.96 7.60
CA GLN A 171 -1.87 -24.07 6.68
C GLN A 171 -2.84 -24.03 5.51
N GLU A 172 -4.11 -23.70 5.76
CA GLU A 172 -5.11 -23.54 4.68
C GLU A 172 -4.67 -22.44 3.72
N PHE A 173 -4.14 -21.33 4.24
CA PHE A 173 -3.60 -20.25 3.42
C PHE A 173 -2.42 -20.72 2.54
N ILE A 174 -1.45 -21.43 3.13
CA ILE A 174 -0.29 -21.96 2.41
C ILE A 174 -0.74 -22.91 1.32
N ASP A 175 -1.60 -23.86 1.64
CA ASP A 175 -2.11 -24.86 0.68
C ASP A 175 -2.84 -24.19 -0.49
N TYR A 176 -3.64 -23.16 -0.22
CA TYR A 176 -4.34 -22.39 -1.26
C TYR A 176 -3.36 -21.75 -2.25
N TYR A 177 -2.34 -21.05 -1.76
CA TYR A 177 -1.40 -20.36 -2.62
C TYR A 177 -0.44 -21.30 -3.36
N MET A 178 -0.01 -22.37 -2.72
CA MET A 178 0.94 -23.31 -3.31
C MET A 178 0.28 -24.22 -4.38
N ASN A 179 -1.00 -24.55 -4.23
CA ASN A 179 -1.72 -25.41 -5.15
C ASN A 179 -2.45 -24.65 -6.28
N ASN A 180 -2.56 -23.34 -6.21
CA ASN A 180 -3.20 -22.52 -7.24
C ASN A 180 -2.13 -21.92 -8.16
N THR A 181 -2.10 -22.37 -9.42
CA THR A 181 -1.10 -21.94 -10.41
C THR A 181 -1.09 -20.43 -10.66
N GLU A 182 -2.26 -19.78 -10.67
CA GLU A 182 -2.37 -18.34 -10.90
C GLU A 182 -1.80 -17.55 -9.71
N GLN A 183 -2.18 -17.92 -8.48
CA GLN A 183 -1.69 -17.31 -7.27
C GLN A 183 -0.19 -17.53 -7.11
N ARG A 184 0.29 -18.73 -7.41
CA ARG A 184 1.71 -19.05 -7.40
C ARG A 184 2.50 -18.20 -8.38
N SER A 185 2.01 -18.00 -9.59
CA SER A 185 2.67 -17.15 -10.59
C SER A 185 2.83 -15.70 -10.12
N GLN A 186 1.87 -15.18 -9.37
CA GLN A 186 1.98 -13.85 -8.75
C GLN A 186 3.09 -13.82 -7.69
N LEU A 187 3.20 -14.85 -6.88
CA LEU A 187 4.26 -14.98 -5.86
C LEU A 187 5.64 -15.15 -6.49
N ASP A 188 5.75 -15.88 -7.59
CA ASP A 188 6.99 -16.00 -8.36
C ASP A 188 7.49 -14.61 -8.78
N GLY A 189 6.60 -13.73 -9.22
CA GLY A 189 6.91 -12.34 -9.55
C GLY A 189 7.44 -11.55 -8.35
N VAL A 190 6.81 -11.69 -7.18
CA VAL A 190 7.26 -11.02 -5.95
C VAL A 190 8.63 -11.51 -5.52
N VAL A 191 8.88 -12.83 -5.56
CA VAL A 191 10.19 -13.43 -5.21
C VAL A 191 11.29 -12.94 -6.17
N LEU A 192 11.00 -12.85 -7.46
CA LEU A 192 11.97 -12.32 -8.43
C LEU A 192 12.26 -10.84 -8.19
N GLU A 193 11.25 -10.05 -7.90
CA GLU A 193 11.41 -8.65 -7.58
C GLU A 193 12.23 -8.44 -6.28
N ASP A 194 11.99 -9.23 -5.24
CA ASP A 194 12.80 -9.21 -4.02
C ASP A 194 14.27 -9.57 -4.31
N GLN A 195 14.55 -10.54 -5.18
CA GLN A 195 15.93 -10.87 -5.59
C GLN A 195 16.60 -9.70 -6.35
N VAL A 196 15.86 -8.98 -7.19
CA VAL A 196 16.36 -7.75 -7.85
C VAL A 196 16.71 -6.70 -6.81
N VAL A 197 15.84 -6.47 -5.83
CA VAL A 197 16.07 -5.52 -4.75
C VAL A 197 17.30 -5.92 -3.92
N GLU A 198 17.43 -7.18 -3.54
CA GLU A 198 18.59 -7.71 -2.80
C GLU A 198 19.90 -7.49 -3.61
N HIS A 199 19.88 -7.78 -4.90
CA HIS A 199 21.02 -7.59 -5.78
C HIS A 199 21.46 -6.12 -5.87
N LEU A 200 20.52 -5.22 -6.05
CA LEU A 200 20.79 -3.79 -6.13
C LEU A 200 21.27 -3.22 -4.78
N LEU A 201 20.69 -3.68 -3.66
CA LEU A 201 21.11 -3.29 -2.31
C LEU A 201 22.55 -3.70 -2.00
N ALA A 202 22.99 -4.86 -2.48
CA ALA A 202 24.36 -5.32 -2.29
C ALA A 202 25.41 -4.39 -2.92
N ALA A 203 25.03 -3.63 -3.95
CA ALA A 203 25.89 -2.66 -4.62
C ALA A 203 25.65 -1.20 -4.16
N ALA A 204 24.63 -0.95 -3.34
CA ALA A 204 24.23 0.39 -2.93
C ALA A 204 24.95 0.85 -1.65
N ASN A 205 25.21 2.16 -1.56
CA ASN A 205 25.62 2.79 -0.32
C ASN A 205 24.39 3.14 0.51
N ILE A 206 24.17 2.43 1.61
CA ILE A 206 23.00 2.58 2.46
C ILE A 206 23.36 3.45 3.66
N THR A 207 22.54 4.48 3.93
CA THR A 207 22.61 5.29 5.15
C THR A 207 21.37 5.00 5.99
N GLU A 208 21.56 4.50 7.19
CA GLU A 208 20.48 4.26 8.13
C GLU A 208 20.12 5.55 8.87
N VAL A 209 18.81 5.85 8.93
CA VAL A 209 18.26 6.98 9.66
C VAL A 209 17.23 6.46 10.66
N VAL A 210 17.39 6.82 11.92
CA VAL A 210 16.43 6.46 12.97
C VAL A 210 15.24 7.40 12.89
N VAL A 211 14.06 6.82 12.75
CA VAL A 211 12.78 7.55 12.70
C VAL A 211 11.79 6.94 13.68
N ASP A 212 10.77 7.70 14.08
CA ASP A 212 9.68 7.16 14.88
C ASP A 212 8.73 6.28 14.04
N TYR A 213 7.85 5.56 14.75
CA TYR A 213 6.90 4.65 14.12
C TYR A 213 5.99 5.38 13.12
N LYS A 214 5.49 6.56 13.47
CA LYS A 214 4.59 7.34 12.63
C LYS A 214 5.25 7.70 11.30
N THR A 215 6.44 8.25 11.34
CA THR A 215 7.25 8.56 10.16
C THR A 215 7.58 7.31 9.33
N ALA A 216 7.83 6.18 10.00
CA ALA A 216 8.11 4.92 9.31
C ALA A 216 6.93 4.42 8.47
N VAL A 217 5.69 4.51 8.98
CA VAL A 217 4.49 3.98 8.33
C VAL A 217 3.77 4.98 7.43
N GLU A 218 4.02 6.29 7.55
CA GLU A 218 3.41 7.29 6.66
C GLU A 218 3.83 7.07 5.21
N PRO A 219 2.90 7.15 4.23
CA PRO A 219 3.24 7.04 2.81
C PRO A 219 4.26 8.11 2.38
N GLU A 220 5.22 7.75 1.53
CA GLU A 220 6.10 8.73 0.88
C GLU A 220 5.26 9.62 -0.05
N GLY A 221 5.33 10.94 0.15
CA GLY A 221 4.59 11.92 -0.66
C GLY A 221 4.00 13.08 0.14
N LYS A 222 4.10 13.05 1.47
CA LYS A 222 4.00 14.25 2.27
C LYS A 222 5.42 14.70 2.59
N ASP A 223 5.93 15.66 1.83
CA ASP A 223 7.16 16.36 2.19
C ASP A 223 7.04 16.85 3.62
N VAL A 224 7.79 16.18 4.50
CA VAL A 224 8.15 16.76 5.80
C VAL A 224 9.33 17.69 5.51
N THR A 225 9.10 18.69 4.66
CA THR A 225 9.97 19.84 4.61
C THR A 225 9.52 20.79 5.69
N GLY A 226 10.20 20.69 6.83
CA GLY A 226 10.44 21.82 7.70
C GLY A 226 9.25 22.39 8.42
N ASP A 227 9.26 22.19 9.71
CA ASP A 227 9.14 23.33 10.63
C ASP A 227 9.92 22.93 11.89
N GLU A 228 11.23 23.10 11.80
CA GLU A 228 12.03 23.42 12.98
C GLU A 228 11.98 24.97 13.10
N GLU A 229 11.09 25.46 13.95
CA GLU A 229 11.27 26.68 14.74
C GLU A 229 10.79 26.44 16.17
#